data_d39e7abd703421698dcd3aef4b624d59
#
_entry.id   d39e7abd703421698dcd3aef4b624d59
#
_cell.length_a   1.000
_cell.length_b   1.000
_cell.length_c   1.000
_cell.angle_alpha   90.00
_cell.angle_beta   90.00
_cell.angle_gamma   90.00
#
_symmetry.space_group_name_H-M   'P 1'
#
loop_
_entity.id
_entity.type
_entity.pdbx_description
1 polymer ?
#
loop_
_entity_poly.entity_id
_entity_poly.type
_entity_poly.pdbx_seq_one_letter_code
_entity_poly.pdbx_strand_id
1 'polypeptide(L)'
;MNLKGRSFLKLLDFTPAEITYLLGLAAELKAKKKAGIPHRIHEGKNIVLLFEKDSTRTRCAFEVAGHDLGMGVTYLGPTGSQMGKKESIADTARVLGRMYDGIEYRGYAQAIVEQLAEFSGVPVWNGLTNEFHPTQILADFLTIQEHFGGLQGKKLVYMGDARYNMGDSLMVGCAKMGMHFVACAPEKYFPDPALIEQCQAVAAETGAVLEFISDPDKAVPGADVIYTDVWVSMGEPDSVWQERIEDLTPYRVTKELMEKAGSQCRFLHCLPAFHDLNTTIGRQIYDKFGIDCMEVTDEVFEGPQSIVFDEAENRMHTIKAVMAATL
;
A
#
# COMPACT_ATOMS: atom_id res chain seq x y z
N MET A 1 14.93 -16.77 -9.34
CA MET A 1 15.47 -15.49 -8.84
C MET A 1 15.85 -15.67 -7.38
N ASN A 2 16.92 -15.05 -6.89
CA ASN A 2 17.34 -15.19 -5.49
C ASN A 2 17.22 -13.83 -4.79
N LEU A 3 16.27 -13.70 -3.87
CA LEU A 3 16.06 -12.52 -3.05
C LEU A 3 16.41 -12.78 -1.57
N LYS A 4 16.97 -13.94 -1.25
CA LYS A 4 17.29 -14.34 0.12
C LYS A 4 18.21 -13.31 0.81
N GLY A 5 17.84 -12.91 2.01
CA GLY A 5 18.54 -11.93 2.83
C GLY A 5 18.23 -10.46 2.49
N ARG A 6 17.45 -10.19 1.44
CA ARG A 6 17.08 -8.81 1.07
C ARG A 6 15.94 -8.28 1.92
N SER A 7 16.05 -7.01 2.31
CA SER A 7 14.94 -6.26 2.89
C SER A 7 14.00 -5.75 1.81
N PHE A 8 12.72 -5.54 2.17
CA PHE A 8 11.67 -5.04 1.28
C PHE A 8 11.15 -3.70 1.80
N LEU A 9 11.85 -2.60 1.47
CA LEU A 9 11.62 -1.28 2.06
C LEU A 9 10.82 -0.35 1.16
N LYS A 10 11.07 -0.39 -0.15
CA LYS A 10 10.36 0.37 -1.20
C LYS A 10 10.52 -0.31 -2.56
N LEU A 11 9.57 -0.12 -3.47
CA LEU A 11 9.64 -0.75 -4.81
C LEU A 11 10.76 -0.16 -5.69
N LEU A 12 11.27 1.02 -5.37
CA LEU A 12 12.45 1.57 -6.06
C LEU A 12 13.67 0.65 -5.98
N ASP A 13 13.81 -0.12 -4.90
CA ASP A 13 14.93 -1.02 -4.66
C ASP A 13 14.85 -2.32 -5.48
N PHE A 14 13.75 -2.54 -6.22
CA PHE A 14 13.48 -3.75 -6.96
C PHE A 14 13.39 -3.49 -8.46
N THR A 15 13.88 -4.44 -9.23
CA THR A 15 13.72 -4.43 -10.70
C THR A 15 12.31 -4.89 -11.10
N PRO A 16 11.83 -4.53 -12.31
CA PRO A 16 10.56 -5.04 -12.83
C PRO A 16 10.46 -6.56 -12.81
N ALA A 17 11.56 -7.26 -13.12
CA ALA A 17 11.62 -8.73 -13.10
C ALA A 17 11.46 -9.30 -11.68
N GLU A 18 12.03 -8.65 -10.66
CA GLU A 18 11.88 -9.05 -9.25
C GLU A 18 10.46 -8.84 -8.76
N ILE A 19 9.83 -7.71 -9.12
CA ILE A 19 8.41 -7.44 -8.80
C ILE A 19 7.52 -8.49 -9.46
N THR A 20 7.73 -8.79 -10.75
CA THR A 20 6.99 -9.83 -11.47
C THR A 20 7.15 -11.20 -10.82
N TYR A 21 8.37 -11.53 -10.38
CA TYR A 21 8.62 -12.79 -9.65
C TYR A 21 7.83 -12.87 -8.34
N LEU A 22 7.80 -11.78 -7.54
CA LEU A 22 7.04 -11.73 -6.30
C LEU A 22 5.54 -11.87 -6.54
N LEU A 23 5.00 -11.23 -7.57
CA LEU A 23 3.58 -11.35 -7.95
C LEU A 23 3.24 -12.78 -8.39
N GLY A 24 4.10 -13.41 -9.19
CA GLY A 24 3.93 -14.81 -9.61
C GLY A 24 3.95 -15.79 -8.43
N LEU A 25 4.89 -15.58 -7.50
CA LEU A 25 4.97 -16.37 -6.26
C LEU A 25 3.73 -16.15 -5.36
N ALA A 26 3.22 -14.92 -5.29
CA ALA A 26 2.01 -14.62 -4.54
C ALA A 26 0.79 -15.34 -5.12
N ALA A 27 0.63 -15.35 -6.45
CA ALA A 27 -0.44 -16.06 -7.13
C ALA A 27 -0.35 -17.59 -6.88
N GLU A 28 0.86 -18.17 -6.93
CA GLU A 28 1.10 -19.59 -6.64
C GLU A 28 0.71 -19.94 -5.19
N LEU A 29 1.17 -19.13 -4.21
CA LEU A 29 0.89 -19.35 -2.79
C LEU A 29 -0.60 -19.12 -2.46
N LYS A 30 -1.25 -18.18 -3.15
CA LYS A 30 -2.70 -17.97 -3.08
C LYS A 30 -3.46 -19.22 -3.57
N ALA A 31 -3.07 -19.75 -4.72
CA ALA A 31 -3.68 -20.97 -5.27
C ALA A 31 -3.50 -22.16 -4.33
N LYS A 32 -2.31 -22.38 -3.76
CA LYS A 32 -2.07 -23.42 -2.76
C LYS A 32 -2.97 -23.27 -1.54
N LYS A 33 -3.09 -22.06 -0.98
CA LYS A 33 -3.95 -21.81 0.18
C LYS A 33 -5.41 -22.10 -0.15
N LYS A 34 -5.92 -21.64 -1.28
CA LYS A 34 -7.32 -21.90 -1.71
C LYS A 34 -7.58 -23.40 -1.97
N ALA A 35 -6.58 -24.13 -2.40
CA ALA A 35 -6.65 -25.60 -2.58
C ALA A 35 -6.42 -26.41 -1.29
N GLY A 36 -6.17 -25.76 -0.14
CA GLY A 36 -5.86 -26.44 1.12
C GLY A 36 -4.51 -27.17 1.12
N ILE A 37 -3.60 -26.81 0.21
CA ILE A 37 -2.26 -27.42 0.11
C ILE A 37 -1.31 -26.74 1.10
N PRO A 38 -0.75 -27.48 2.09
CA PRO A 38 0.21 -26.90 3.05
C PRO A 38 1.46 -26.39 2.34
N HIS A 39 1.98 -25.25 2.80
CA HIS A 39 3.19 -24.64 2.23
C HIS A 39 4.08 -24.03 3.32
N ARG A 40 4.39 -24.82 4.36
CA ARG A 40 5.19 -24.47 5.54
C ARG A 40 6.70 -24.44 5.25
N ILE A 41 7.11 -23.63 4.27
CA ILE A 41 8.50 -23.61 3.74
C ILE A 41 9.52 -22.95 4.66
N HIS A 42 9.07 -22.27 5.71
CA HIS A 42 9.89 -21.61 6.74
C HIS A 42 9.58 -22.13 8.14
N GLU A 43 9.30 -23.41 8.27
CA GLU A 43 8.98 -24.04 9.55
C GLU A 43 10.12 -23.84 10.57
N GLY A 44 9.75 -23.44 11.79
CA GLY A 44 10.68 -23.17 12.88
C GLY A 44 11.33 -21.80 12.90
N LYS A 45 11.16 -20.98 11.87
CA LYS A 45 11.58 -19.57 11.87
C LYS A 45 10.64 -18.71 12.71
N ASN A 46 11.16 -17.58 13.20
CA ASN A 46 10.40 -16.62 14.01
C ASN A 46 10.55 -15.21 13.43
N ILE A 47 9.45 -14.48 13.36
CA ILE A 47 9.42 -13.09 12.92
C ILE A 47 8.81 -12.19 13.99
N VAL A 48 9.19 -10.93 13.97
CA VAL A 48 8.58 -9.91 14.83
C VAL A 48 7.89 -8.84 13.98
N LEU A 49 6.70 -8.44 14.40
CA LEU A 49 5.92 -7.34 13.84
C LEU A 49 6.04 -6.15 14.79
N LEU A 50 6.74 -5.10 14.35
CA LEU A 50 7.06 -3.92 15.14
C LEU A 50 6.22 -2.73 14.67
N PHE A 51 5.22 -2.36 15.46
CA PHE A 51 4.23 -1.34 15.12
C PHE A 51 4.36 -0.09 15.99
N GLU A 52 4.53 1.06 15.36
CA GLU A 52 4.35 2.38 15.98
C GLU A 52 2.99 3.01 15.62
N LYS A 53 2.35 2.52 14.53
CA LYS A 53 0.98 2.87 14.11
C LYS A 53 0.14 1.59 14.05
N ASP A 54 -1.02 1.58 14.68
CA ASP A 54 -1.94 0.45 14.64
C ASP A 54 -2.45 0.15 13.23
N SER A 55 -2.70 -1.12 12.95
CA SER A 55 -3.33 -1.58 11.72
C SER A 55 -3.89 -2.98 11.86
N THR A 56 -5.19 -3.12 11.67
CA THR A 56 -5.85 -4.43 11.63
C THR A 56 -5.36 -5.26 10.44
N ARG A 57 -5.42 -4.69 9.23
CA ARG A 57 -5.10 -5.41 7.98
C ARG A 57 -3.65 -5.84 7.89
N THR A 58 -2.70 -4.93 8.12
CA THR A 58 -1.26 -5.25 8.04
C THR A 58 -0.88 -6.31 9.07
N ARG A 59 -1.35 -6.15 10.32
CA ARG A 59 -1.11 -7.14 11.37
C ARG A 59 -1.66 -8.51 10.98
N CYS A 60 -2.95 -8.61 10.66
CA CYS A 60 -3.58 -9.88 10.30
C CYS A 60 -2.91 -10.52 9.06
N ALA A 61 -2.54 -9.72 8.06
CA ALA A 61 -1.90 -10.23 6.85
C ALA A 61 -0.53 -10.85 7.15
N PHE A 62 0.32 -10.19 7.94
CA PHE A 62 1.62 -10.75 8.34
C PHE A 62 1.48 -11.94 9.29
N GLU A 63 0.59 -11.89 10.28
CA GLU A 63 0.35 -13.00 11.20
C GLU A 63 -0.09 -14.26 10.44
N VAL A 64 -1.14 -14.15 9.62
CA VAL A 64 -1.66 -15.30 8.86
C VAL A 64 -0.64 -15.80 7.83
N ALA A 65 0.04 -14.89 7.12
CA ALA A 65 1.09 -15.27 6.16
C ALA A 65 2.24 -16.01 6.86
N GLY A 66 2.68 -15.52 8.04
CA GLY A 66 3.70 -16.18 8.85
C GLY A 66 3.30 -17.58 9.29
N HIS A 67 2.08 -17.74 9.80
CA HIS A 67 1.56 -19.05 10.22
C HIS A 67 1.42 -20.03 9.04
N ASP A 68 0.96 -19.55 7.88
CA ASP A 68 0.87 -20.37 6.67
C ASP A 68 2.25 -20.89 6.23
N LEU A 69 3.30 -20.08 6.39
CA LEU A 69 4.69 -20.45 6.09
C LEU A 69 5.35 -21.31 7.17
N GLY A 70 4.69 -21.53 8.32
CA GLY A 70 5.19 -22.34 9.44
C GLY A 70 6.01 -21.57 10.46
N MET A 71 5.94 -20.25 10.45
CA MET A 71 6.72 -19.39 11.36
C MET A 71 6.00 -19.09 12.67
N GLY A 72 6.78 -18.85 13.75
CA GLY A 72 6.32 -18.15 14.94
C GLY A 72 6.24 -16.65 14.66
N VAL A 73 5.20 -15.98 15.17
CA VAL A 73 5.00 -14.54 15.00
C VAL A 73 4.83 -13.86 16.34
N THR A 74 5.62 -12.82 16.60
CA THR A 74 5.51 -11.96 17.79
C THR A 74 5.02 -10.58 17.35
N TYR A 75 4.00 -10.05 18.02
CA TYR A 75 3.51 -8.68 17.77
C TYR A 75 3.96 -7.74 18.90
N LEU A 76 4.63 -6.66 18.53
CA LEU A 76 5.00 -5.54 19.39
C LEU A 76 4.25 -4.29 18.91
N GLY A 77 3.16 -3.97 19.59
CA GLY A 77 2.34 -2.78 19.32
C GLY A 77 2.97 -1.49 19.83
N PRO A 78 2.30 -0.34 19.63
CA PRO A 78 2.84 1.01 19.95
C PRO A 78 3.27 1.21 21.40
N THR A 79 2.73 0.44 22.32
CA THR A 79 3.10 0.44 23.76
C THR A 79 4.03 -0.70 24.14
N GLY A 80 4.26 -1.65 23.24
CA GLY A 80 5.03 -2.90 23.51
C GLY A 80 6.54 -2.77 23.30
N SER A 81 7.04 -1.62 22.78
CA SER A 81 8.44 -1.40 22.47
C SER A 81 9.00 -0.17 23.17
N GLN A 82 10.30 -0.21 23.46
CA GLN A 82 11.10 0.93 23.98
C GLN A 82 11.84 1.67 22.87
N MET A 83 11.73 1.23 21.62
CA MET A 83 12.38 1.82 20.46
C MET A 83 12.08 3.32 20.34
N GLY A 84 13.12 4.12 20.12
CA GLY A 84 13.02 5.58 20.02
C GLY A 84 12.69 6.30 21.35
N LYS A 85 12.49 5.57 22.45
CA LYS A 85 12.19 6.13 23.78
C LYS A 85 13.38 5.95 24.74
N LYS A 86 13.65 4.73 25.14
CA LYS A 86 14.77 4.39 26.04
C LYS A 86 15.87 3.62 25.32
N GLU A 87 15.62 3.14 24.11
CA GLU A 87 16.54 2.37 23.30
C GLU A 87 16.64 2.99 21.90
N SER A 88 17.84 3.06 21.34
CA SER A 88 18.03 3.56 19.99
C SER A 88 17.45 2.57 18.95
N ILE A 89 17.10 3.07 17.76
CA ILE A 89 16.64 2.23 16.65
C ILE A 89 17.69 1.16 16.30
N ALA A 90 18.95 1.56 16.26
CA ALA A 90 20.08 0.66 15.94
C ALA A 90 20.25 -0.46 16.99
N ASP A 91 20.08 -0.15 18.29
CA ASP A 91 20.22 -1.15 19.35
C ASP A 91 19.01 -2.10 19.35
N THR A 92 17.78 -1.57 19.20
CA THR A 92 16.59 -2.41 19.00
C THR A 92 16.76 -3.33 17.78
N ALA A 93 17.26 -2.82 16.67
CA ALA A 93 17.51 -3.61 15.46
C ALA A 93 18.47 -4.78 15.74
N ARG A 94 19.61 -4.50 16.42
CA ARG A 94 20.61 -5.53 16.77
C ARG A 94 20.06 -6.59 17.70
N VAL A 95 19.24 -6.19 18.68
CA VAL A 95 18.60 -7.13 19.61
C VAL A 95 17.60 -8.01 18.88
N LEU A 96 16.68 -7.41 18.13
CA LEU A 96 15.65 -8.16 17.38
C LEU A 96 16.26 -9.08 16.33
N GLY A 97 17.29 -8.61 15.59
CA GLY A 97 17.98 -9.42 14.59
C GLY A 97 18.76 -10.61 15.13
N ARG A 98 19.02 -10.67 16.46
CA ARG A 98 19.59 -11.85 17.13
C ARG A 98 18.56 -12.81 17.67
N MET A 99 17.30 -12.40 17.75
CA MET A 99 16.19 -13.22 18.28
C MET A 99 15.29 -13.74 17.17
N TYR A 100 15.14 -12.97 16.07
CA TYR A 100 14.21 -13.24 14.99
C TYR A 100 14.91 -13.42 13.66
N ASP A 101 14.29 -14.15 12.74
CA ASP A 101 14.77 -14.36 11.37
C ASP A 101 14.36 -13.22 10.41
N GLY A 102 13.38 -12.40 10.80
CA GLY A 102 12.92 -11.25 10.03
C GLY A 102 12.11 -10.28 10.89
N ILE A 103 12.07 -9.02 10.45
CA ILE A 103 11.40 -7.92 11.16
C ILE A 103 10.44 -7.23 10.21
N GLU A 104 9.17 -7.12 10.56
CA GLU A 104 8.25 -6.17 9.94
C GLU A 104 8.22 -4.89 10.74
N TYR A 105 8.19 -3.76 10.06
CA TYR A 105 8.04 -2.45 10.66
C TYR A 105 6.88 -1.68 10.03
N ARG A 106 6.00 -1.14 10.88
CA ARG A 106 4.96 -0.20 10.49
C ARG A 106 5.00 1.03 11.39
N GLY A 107 5.29 2.19 10.81
CA GLY A 107 5.47 3.40 11.62
C GLY A 107 5.43 4.70 10.82
N TYR A 108 6.38 5.57 11.11
CA TYR A 108 6.42 6.94 10.62
C TYR A 108 7.45 7.14 9.51
N ALA A 109 8.68 7.50 9.84
CA ALA A 109 9.68 7.89 8.87
C ALA A 109 10.32 6.68 8.17
N GLN A 110 10.56 6.79 6.87
CA GLN A 110 11.29 5.79 6.07
C GLN A 110 12.70 5.54 6.63
N ALA A 111 13.36 6.58 7.15
CA ALA A 111 14.69 6.45 7.78
C ALA A 111 14.72 5.46 8.95
N ILE A 112 13.59 5.23 9.64
CA ILE A 112 13.51 4.27 10.75
C ILE A 112 13.60 2.84 10.21
N VAL A 113 12.81 2.50 9.20
CA VAL A 113 12.83 1.15 8.61
C VAL A 113 14.15 0.87 7.89
N GLU A 114 14.78 1.89 7.31
CA GLU A 114 16.12 1.79 6.69
C GLU A 114 17.20 1.51 7.75
N GLN A 115 17.16 2.19 8.91
CA GLN A 115 18.06 1.88 10.03
C GLN A 115 17.83 0.47 10.60
N LEU A 116 16.57 0.03 10.73
CA LEU A 116 16.28 -1.34 11.14
C LEU A 116 16.92 -2.35 10.18
N ALA A 117 16.82 -2.12 8.87
CA ALA A 117 17.44 -2.98 7.86
C ALA A 117 18.98 -2.94 7.91
N GLU A 118 19.58 -1.78 8.16
CA GLU A 118 21.02 -1.62 8.24
C GLU A 118 21.64 -2.37 9.43
N PHE A 119 20.99 -2.33 10.61
CA PHE A 119 21.59 -2.79 11.85
C PHE A 119 21.10 -4.16 12.33
N SER A 120 19.99 -4.70 11.78
CA SER A 120 19.43 -5.97 12.27
C SER A 120 20.19 -7.21 11.83
N GLY A 121 20.78 -7.20 10.63
CA GLY A 121 21.41 -8.37 10.02
C GLY A 121 20.44 -9.44 9.51
N VAL A 122 19.12 -9.15 9.50
CA VAL A 122 18.05 -10.00 8.97
C VAL A 122 17.16 -9.19 8.02
N PRO A 123 16.38 -9.83 7.14
CA PRO A 123 15.43 -9.12 6.29
C PRO A 123 14.44 -8.27 7.09
N VAL A 124 14.22 -7.03 6.62
CA VAL A 124 13.24 -6.11 7.16
C VAL A 124 12.20 -5.79 6.09
N TRP A 125 10.93 -5.83 6.47
CA TRP A 125 9.80 -5.56 5.58
C TRP A 125 9.05 -4.31 6.02
N ASN A 126 8.88 -3.38 5.08
CA ASN A 126 8.13 -2.16 5.31
C ASN A 126 6.62 -2.42 5.20
N GLY A 127 5.95 -2.49 6.34
CA GLY A 127 4.49 -2.60 6.43
C GLY A 127 3.76 -1.30 6.11
N LEU A 128 4.37 -0.15 6.39
CA LEU A 128 4.02 1.21 5.99
C LEU A 128 4.95 2.22 6.67
N THR A 129 5.40 3.22 5.91
CA THR A 129 5.95 4.48 6.43
C THR A 129 5.13 5.67 5.89
N ASN A 130 5.52 6.89 6.24
CA ASN A 130 4.88 8.08 5.67
C ASN A 130 5.17 8.22 4.17
N GLU A 131 6.33 7.73 3.73
CA GLU A 131 6.82 7.87 2.37
C GLU A 131 6.45 6.68 1.48
N PHE A 132 6.41 5.43 2.01
CA PHE A 132 6.17 4.25 1.19
C PHE A 132 5.31 3.18 1.88
N HIS A 133 4.52 2.49 1.04
CA HIS A 133 3.72 1.33 1.43
C HIS A 133 3.86 0.18 0.40
N PRO A 134 5.07 -0.38 0.21
CA PRO A 134 5.34 -1.30 -0.90
C PRO A 134 4.52 -2.59 -0.85
N THR A 135 4.16 -3.07 0.35
CA THR A 135 3.34 -4.28 0.52
C THR A 135 1.89 -4.08 0.04
N GLN A 136 1.37 -2.84 0.08
CA GLN A 136 0.08 -2.51 -0.51
C GLN A 136 0.14 -2.60 -2.03
N ILE A 137 1.15 -1.98 -2.64
CA ILE A 137 1.24 -1.92 -4.10
C ILE A 137 1.37 -3.30 -4.74
N LEU A 138 2.06 -4.25 -4.10
CA LEU A 138 2.07 -5.64 -4.58
C LEU A 138 0.67 -6.26 -4.56
N ALA A 139 -0.15 -5.95 -3.55
CA ALA A 139 -1.52 -6.44 -3.48
C ALA A 139 -2.41 -5.81 -4.55
N ASP A 140 -2.28 -4.50 -4.76
CA ASP A 140 -2.98 -3.76 -5.80
C ASP A 140 -2.65 -4.37 -7.17
N PHE A 141 -1.38 -4.61 -7.44
CA PHE A 141 -0.92 -5.18 -8.71
C PHE A 141 -1.37 -6.63 -8.91
N LEU A 142 -1.34 -7.45 -7.87
CA LEU A 142 -1.89 -8.80 -7.97
C LEU A 142 -3.39 -8.76 -8.30
N THR A 143 -4.13 -7.85 -7.65
CA THR A 143 -5.56 -7.66 -7.89
C THR A 143 -5.83 -7.17 -9.31
N ILE A 144 -5.07 -6.20 -9.80
CA ILE A 144 -5.18 -5.70 -11.18
C ILE A 144 -4.87 -6.84 -12.18
N GLN A 145 -3.82 -7.65 -11.94
CA GLN A 145 -3.51 -8.79 -12.79
C GLN A 145 -4.63 -9.84 -12.82
N GLU A 146 -5.27 -10.12 -11.70
CA GLU A 146 -6.39 -11.06 -11.61
C GLU A 146 -7.61 -10.58 -12.40
N HIS A 147 -7.89 -9.28 -12.42
CA HIS A 147 -9.06 -8.71 -13.11
C HIS A 147 -8.80 -8.36 -14.58
N PHE A 148 -7.57 -7.99 -14.94
CA PHE A 148 -7.25 -7.48 -16.28
C PHE A 148 -6.24 -8.33 -17.07
N GLY A 149 -5.69 -9.39 -16.49
CA GLY A 149 -4.74 -10.30 -17.14
C GLY A 149 -3.30 -9.77 -17.25
N GLY A 150 -3.02 -8.54 -16.78
CA GLY A 150 -1.68 -7.94 -16.81
C GLY A 150 -1.65 -6.53 -16.28
N LEU A 151 -0.44 -5.94 -16.22
CA LEU A 151 -0.22 -4.58 -15.70
C LEU A 151 0.18 -3.59 -16.79
N GLN A 152 1.03 -4.01 -17.73
CA GLN A 152 1.63 -3.11 -18.71
C GLN A 152 0.56 -2.37 -19.52
N GLY A 153 0.71 -1.05 -19.62
CA GLY A 153 -0.21 -0.16 -20.33
C GLY A 153 -1.55 0.08 -19.64
N LYS A 154 -1.82 -0.53 -18.49
CA LYS A 154 -3.03 -0.25 -17.72
C LYS A 154 -3.00 1.13 -17.12
N LYS A 155 -4.10 1.88 -17.27
CA LYS A 155 -4.24 3.23 -16.73
C LYS A 155 -4.82 3.20 -15.33
N LEU A 156 -4.02 3.67 -14.36
CA LEU A 156 -4.43 3.85 -12.96
C LEU A 156 -4.49 5.34 -12.66
N VAL A 157 -5.66 5.82 -12.26
CA VAL A 157 -5.88 7.21 -11.83
C VAL A 157 -6.01 7.22 -10.30
N TYR A 158 -5.06 7.88 -9.64
CA TYR A 158 -5.11 8.14 -8.21
C TYR A 158 -5.80 9.46 -7.93
N MET A 159 -6.91 9.42 -7.18
CA MET A 159 -7.75 10.57 -6.86
C MET A 159 -7.49 11.04 -5.44
N GLY A 160 -6.96 12.25 -5.26
CA GLY A 160 -6.75 12.84 -3.94
C GLY A 160 -5.30 13.22 -3.66
N ASP A 161 -4.90 13.28 -2.38
CA ASP A 161 -3.56 13.72 -1.96
C ASP A 161 -2.48 12.69 -2.30
N ALA A 162 -1.70 12.94 -3.33
CA ALA A 162 -0.67 12.04 -3.84
C ALA A 162 0.73 12.27 -3.23
N ARG A 163 0.87 13.13 -2.21
CA ARG A 163 2.16 13.49 -1.59
C ARG A 163 2.69 12.48 -0.57
N TYR A 164 1.90 11.46 -0.23
CA TYR A 164 2.20 10.50 0.83
C TYR A 164 2.36 9.08 0.28
N ASN A 165 2.52 8.13 1.19
CA ASN A 165 2.91 6.76 0.89
C ASN A 165 2.12 6.07 -0.24
N MET A 166 0.81 6.30 -0.36
CA MET A 166 0.02 5.65 -1.42
C MET A 166 0.28 6.27 -2.79
N GLY A 167 0.21 7.60 -2.91
CA GLY A 167 0.52 8.29 -4.16
C GLY A 167 1.95 8.00 -4.64
N ASP A 168 2.93 8.14 -3.74
CA ASP A 168 4.34 7.86 -4.01
C ASP A 168 4.57 6.41 -4.44
N SER A 169 4.03 5.46 -3.68
CA SER A 169 4.26 4.04 -3.95
C SER A 169 3.56 3.55 -5.22
N LEU A 170 2.34 4.05 -5.51
CA LEU A 170 1.63 3.74 -6.76
C LEU A 170 2.37 4.30 -7.97
N MET A 171 2.86 5.56 -7.89
CA MET A 171 3.67 6.16 -8.95
C MET A 171 4.93 5.34 -9.21
N VAL A 172 5.69 4.99 -8.16
CA VAL A 172 6.89 4.15 -8.27
C VAL A 172 6.55 2.79 -8.88
N GLY A 173 5.51 2.13 -8.37
CA GLY A 173 5.11 0.83 -8.86
C GLY A 173 4.68 0.86 -10.33
N CYS A 174 3.86 1.83 -10.71
CA CYS A 174 3.42 2.01 -12.10
C CYS A 174 4.60 2.30 -13.03
N ALA A 175 5.55 3.15 -12.61
CA ALA A 175 6.78 3.40 -13.35
C ALA A 175 7.58 2.12 -13.58
N LYS A 176 7.73 1.26 -12.56
CA LYS A 176 8.42 -0.03 -12.66
C LYS A 176 7.73 -1.04 -13.58
N MET A 177 6.39 -1.06 -13.59
CA MET A 177 5.63 -2.10 -14.28
C MET A 177 5.09 -1.68 -15.66
N GLY A 178 5.54 -0.54 -16.19
CA GLY A 178 5.12 -0.06 -17.52
C GLY A 178 3.64 0.34 -17.58
N MET A 179 3.06 0.78 -16.46
CA MET A 179 1.67 1.24 -16.38
C MET A 179 1.56 2.73 -16.72
N HIS A 180 0.34 3.19 -16.95
CA HIS A 180 0.02 4.59 -17.06
C HIS A 180 -0.55 5.09 -15.72
N PHE A 181 0.24 5.87 -14.98
CA PHE A 181 -0.15 6.48 -13.71
C PHE A 181 -0.60 7.93 -13.92
N VAL A 182 -1.74 8.28 -13.35
CA VAL A 182 -2.24 9.66 -13.32
C VAL A 182 -2.49 10.05 -11.86
N ALA A 183 -1.77 11.05 -11.35
CA ALA A 183 -2.14 11.71 -10.09
C ALA A 183 -3.18 12.81 -10.42
N CYS A 184 -4.41 12.62 -9.94
CA CYS A 184 -5.49 13.57 -10.11
C CYS A 184 -5.79 14.30 -8.80
N ALA A 185 -5.27 15.53 -8.67
CA ALA A 185 -5.34 16.35 -7.48
C ALA A 185 -5.10 17.82 -7.79
N PRO A 186 -5.37 18.77 -6.87
CA PRO A 186 -4.79 20.11 -6.95
C PRO A 186 -3.25 20.02 -6.99
N GLU A 187 -2.58 20.92 -7.72
CA GLU A 187 -1.11 20.86 -7.91
C GLU A 187 -0.31 20.79 -6.62
N LYS A 188 -0.79 21.44 -5.54
CA LYS A 188 -0.17 21.40 -4.21
C LYS A 188 -0.16 20.01 -3.56
N TYR A 189 -0.91 19.06 -4.11
CA TYR A 189 -1.04 17.66 -3.65
C TYR A 189 -0.39 16.65 -4.59
N PHE A 190 0.39 17.09 -5.57
CA PHE A 190 1.21 16.19 -6.39
C PHE A 190 2.41 15.65 -5.59
N PRO A 191 2.97 14.50 -5.97
CA PRO A 191 4.16 13.93 -5.35
C PRO A 191 5.37 14.88 -5.37
N ASP A 192 6.36 14.60 -4.54
CA ASP A 192 7.61 15.37 -4.49
C ASP A 192 8.30 15.39 -5.86
N PRO A 193 8.74 16.58 -6.36
CA PRO A 193 9.39 16.69 -7.67
C PRO A 193 10.63 15.82 -7.84
N ALA A 194 11.41 15.59 -6.78
CA ALA A 194 12.60 14.74 -6.86
C ALA A 194 12.22 13.26 -7.04
N LEU A 195 11.13 12.81 -6.43
CA LEU A 195 10.60 11.46 -6.65
C LEU A 195 9.99 11.32 -8.05
N ILE A 196 9.29 12.35 -8.53
CA ILE A 196 8.77 12.39 -9.92
C ILE A 196 9.91 12.21 -10.92
N GLU A 197 11.01 12.95 -10.77
CA GLU A 197 12.19 12.85 -11.66
C GLU A 197 12.77 11.42 -11.66
N GLN A 198 12.91 10.80 -10.49
CA GLN A 198 13.37 9.42 -10.38
C GLN A 198 12.42 8.44 -11.09
N CYS A 199 11.10 8.61 -10.90
CA CYS A 199 10.11 7.77 -11.54
C CYS A 199 10.05 7.97 -13.05
N GLN A 200 10.25 9.18 -13.55
CA GLN A 200 10.33 9.47 -14.99
C GLN A 200 11.53 8.78 -15.64
N ALA A 201 12.68 8.75 -14.96
CA ALA A 201 13.83 8.00 -15.45
C ALA A 201 13.53 6.50 -15.57
N VAL A 202 12.86 5.90 -14.57
CA VAL A 202 12.41 4.51 -14.64
C VAL A 202 11.38 4.30 -15.74
N ALA A 203 10.43 5.21 -15.88
CA ALA A 203 9.37 5.14 -16.90
C ALA A 203 9.93 5.17 -18.34
N ALA A 204 11.01 5.91 -18.57
CA ALA A 204 11.70 5.92 -19.86
C ALA A 204 12.26 4.54 -20.26
N GLU A 205 12.62 3.70 -19.28
CA GLU A 205 13.14 2.36 -19.53
C GLU A 205 12.02 1.32 -19.69
N THR A 206 10.90 1.49 -18.98
CA THR A 206 9.80 0.51 -18.91
C THR A 206 8.67 0.79 -19.90
N GLY A 207 8.63 1.99 -20.47
CA GLY A 207 7.51 2.47 -21.30
C GLY A 207 6.29 2.93 -20.49
N ALA A 208 6.43 3.15 -19.19
CA ALA A 208 5.37 3.72 -18.36
C ALA A 208 5.08 5.19 -18.75
N VAL A 209 3.87 5.64 -18.45
CA VAL A 209 3.44 7.04 -18.61
C VAL A 209 3.09 7.58 -17.24
N LEU A 210 3.59 8.78 -16.91
CA LEU A 210 3.30 9.45 -15.63
C LEU A 210 2.71 10.83 -15.94
N GLU A 211 1.49 11.08 -15.47
CA GLU A 211 0.77 12.34 -15.69
C GLU A 211 0.28 12.93 -14.36
N PHE A 212 0.19 14.24 -14.31
CA PHE A 212 -0.26 15.02 -13.15
C PHE A 212 -1.34 15.98 -13.63
N ILE A 213 -2.60 15.72 -13.31
CA ILE A 213 -3.76 16.37 -13.90
C ILE A 213 -4.69 16.87 -12.79
N SER A 214 -4.95 18.19 -12.76
CA SER A 214 -5.87 18.77 -11.75
C SER A 214 -7.34 18.74 -12.13
N ASP A 215 -7.67 18.31 -13.35
CA ASP A 215 -9.05 18.26 -13.87
C ASP A 215 -9.53 16.79 -13.92
N PRO A 216 -10.43 16.35 -13.01
CA PRO A 216 -10.95 14.99 -13.01
C PRO A 216 -11.56 14.55 -14.35
N ASP A 217 -12.23 15.47 -15.06
CA ASP A 217 -12.88 15.19 -16.33
C ASP A 217 -11.89 14.87 -17.46
N LYS A 218 -10.63 15.29 -17.31
CA LYS A 218 -9.53 14.93 -18.21
C LYS A 218 -8.75 13.72 -17.74
N ALA A 219 -8.65 13.52 -16.43
CA ALA A 219 -7.87 12.42 -15.84
C ALA A 219 -8.53 11.07 -16.04
N VAL A 220 -9.84 10.96 -15.79
CA VAL A 220 -10.53 9.67 -15.64
C VAL A 220 -10.87 8.95 -16.96
N PRO A 221 -11.14 9.60 -18.10
CA PRO A 221 -11.53 8.87 -19.31
C PRO A 221 -10.52 7.77 -19.69
N GLY A 222 -11.02 6.56 -19.93
CA GLY A 222 -10.22 5.41 -20.30
C GLY A 222 -9.37 4.81 -19.15
N ALA A 223 -9.66 5.15 -17.89
CA ALA A 223 -9.02 4.51 -16.75
C ALA A 223 -9.45 3.03 -16.64
N ASP A 224 -8.47 2.15 -16.49
CA ASP A 224 -8.73 0.76 -16.07
C ASP A 224 -9.02 0.70 -14.56
N VAL A 225 -8.34 1.55 -13.79
CA VAL A 225 -8.46 1.61 -12.33
C VAL A 225 -8.60 3.05 -11.87
N ILE A 226 -9.56 3.31 -10.98
CA ILE A 226 -9.60 4.50 -10.12
C ILE A 226 -9.24 4.06 -8.70
N TYR A 227 -8.24 4.73 -8.14
CA TYR A 227 -7.74 4.49 -6.79
C TYR A 227 -7.90 5.75 -5.93
N THR A 228 -8.26 5.60 -4.67
CA THR A 228 -8.22 6.71 -3.70
C THR A 228 -7.79 6.23 -2.32
N ASP A 229 -7.49 7.15 -1.45
CA ASP A 229 -7.18 6.93 -0.04
C ASP A 229 -7.85 8.04 0.80
N VAL A 230 -7.90 7.86 2.10
CA VAL A 230 -8.45 8.85 3.03
C VAL A 230 -7.81 10.22 2.85
N TRP A 231 -8.61 11.28 2.92
CA TRP A 231 -8.11 12.65 2.71
C TRP A 231 -7.21 13.16 3.84
N VAL A 232 -7.36 12.60 5.04
CA VAL A 232 -6.51 12.92 6.19
C VAL A 232 -5.89 11.64 6.71
N SER A 233 -4.56 11.58 6.65
CA SER A 233 -3.81 10.41 7.06
C SER A 233 -3.74 10.28 8.59
N MET A 234 -3.55 9.05 9.04
CA MET A 234 -3.40 8.75 10.46
C MET A 234 -2.18 9.47 11.06
N GLY A 235 -2.44 10.34 12.06
CA GLY A 235 -1.41 11.14 12.73
C GLY A 235 -1.32 12.59 12.26
N GLU A 236 -2.10 13.00 11.26
CA GLU A 236 -2.27 14.42 10.93
C GLU A 236 -3.17 15.12 11.97
N PRO A 237 -2.95 16.41 12.25
CA PRO A 237 -3.75 17.14 13.23
C PRO A 237 -5.16 17.44 12.72
N ASP A 238 -6.14 17.51 13.64
CA ASP A 238 -7.55 17.79 13.31
C ASP A 238 -7.75 19.13 12.58
N SER A 239 -6.80 20.05 12.68
CA SER A 239 -6.87 21.36 12.01
C SER A 239 -6.82 21.29 10.48
N VAL A 240 -6.32 20.18 9.89
CA VAL A 240 -6.21 20.05 8.43
C VAL A 240 -7.51 19.60 7.75
N TRP A 241 -8.50 19.10 8.51
CA TRP A 241 -9.73 18.54 7.94
C TRP A 241 -10.49 19.50 7.06
N GLN A 242 -10.67 20.75 7.51
CA GLN A 242 -11.43 21.74 6.74
C GLN A 242 -10.77 22.00 5.38
N GLU A 243 -9.48 22.28 5.36
CA GLU A 243 -8.74 22.52 4.12
C GLU A 243 -8.81 21.30 3.18
N ARG A 244 -8.61 20.08 3.74
CA ARG A 244 -8.68 18.87 2.93
C ARG A 244 -10.05 18.63 2.32
N ILE A 245 -11.12 18.87 3.09
CA ILE A 245 -12.49 18.73 2.58
C ILE A 245 -12.76 19.74 1.48
N GLU A 246 -12.39 21.02 1.67
CA GLU A 246 -12.58 22.06 0.66
C GLU A 246 -11.82 21.76 -0.64
N ASP A 247 -10.56 21.37 -0.54
CA ASP A 247 -9.70 21.11 -1.70
C ASP A 247 -10.03 19.80 -2.41
N LEU A 248 -10.38 18.74 -1.68
CA LEU A 248 -10.48 17.39 -2.23
C LEU A 248 -11.91 16.95 -2.56
N THR A 249 -12.93 17.68 -2.12
CA THR A 249 -14.32 17.38 -2.50
C THR A 249 -14.53 17.25 -4.03
N PRO A 250 -13.90 18.06 -4.89
CA PRO A 250 -14.00 17.88 -6.35
C PRO A 250 -13.38 16.57 -6.86
N TYR A 251 -12.56 15.92 -6.06
CA TYR A 251 -11.83 14.69 -6.38
C TYR A 251 -12.45 13.44 -5.73
N ARG A 252 -13.61 13.59 -5.08
CA ARG A 252 -14.37 12.45 -4.55
C ARG A 252 -14.74 11.50 -5.67
N VAL A 253 -14.53 10.20 -5.43
CA VAL A 253 -14.94 9.17 -6.38
C VAL A 253 -16.43 8.94 -6.26
N THR A 254 -17.17 9.36 -7.28
CA THR A 254 -18.63 9.26 -7.39
C THR A 254 -19.01 8.32 -8.52
N LYS A 255 -20.28 7.94 -8.59
CA LYS A 255 -20.82 7.13 -9.68
C LYS A 255 -20.62 7.80 -11.04
N GLU A 256 -20.87 9.11 -11.14
CA GLU A 256 -20.68 9.87 -12.36
C GLU A 256 -19.23 9.83 -12.82
N LEU A 257 -18.28 9.86 -11.88
CA LEU A 257 -16.87 9.75 -12.19
C LEU A 257 -16.54 8.34 -12.73
N MET A 258 -17.06 7.29 -12.10
CA MET A 258 -16.90 5.90 -12.55
C MET A 258 -17.52 5.67 -13.92
N GLU A 259 -18.67 6.28 -14.20
CA GLU A 259 -19.33 6.23 -15.54
C GLU A 259 -18.47 6.87 -16.62
N LYS A 260 -17.79 8.01 -16.33
CA LYS A 260 -16.83 8.66 -17.24
C LYS A 260 -15.61 7.80 -17.54
N ALA A 261 -15.13 7.04 -16.56
CA ALA A 261 -14.04 6.07 -16.74
C ALA A 261 -14.46 4.88 -17.62
N GLY A 262 -15.72 4.46 -17.51
CA GLY A 262 -16.31 3.39 -18.29
C GLY A 262 -16.64 2.15 -17.46
N SER A 263 -17.49 1.27 -18.03
CA SER A 263 -18.05 0.09 -17.32
C SER A 263 -16.99 -0.97 -16.94
N GLN A 264 -15.84 -0.97 -17.60
CA GLN A 264 -14.75 -1.92 -17.32
C GLN A 264 -13.82 -1.42 -16.21
N CYS A 265 -13.88 -0.14 -15.87
CA CYS A 265 -13.06 0.43 -14.78
C CYS A 265 -13.37 -0.26 -13.46
N ARG A 266 -12.34 -0.47 -12.63
CA ARG A 266 -12.46 -0.98 -11.27
C ARG A 266 -12.05 0.08 -10.25
N PHE A 267 -12.72 0.04 -9.11
CA PHE A 267 -12.42 0.90 -7.97
C PHE A 267 -11.58 0.13 -6.94
N LEU A 268 -10.47 0.72 -6.51
CA LEU A 268 -9.58 0.21 -5.47
C LEU A 268 -9.38 1.26 -4.36
N HIS A 269 -9.09 0.76 -3.16
CA HIS A 269 -8.84 1.57 -1.96
C HIS A 269 -8.10 0.74 -0.92
N CYS A 270 -6.98 1.23 -0.40
CA CYS A 270 -6.17 0.50 0.60
C CYS A 270 -6.87 0.23 1.95
N LEU A 271 -8.01 0.88 2.18
CA LEU A 271 -8.78 0.84 3.43
C LEU A 271 -8.00 1.35 4.68
N PRO A 272 -8.67 1.98 5.67
CA PRO A 272 -10.13 2.17 5.78
C PRO A 272 -10.64 3.23 4.81
N ALA A 273 -11.93 3.20 4.48
CA ALA A 273 -12.60 4.20 3.65
C ALA A 273 -13.70 4.91 4.45
N PHE A 274 -13.90 6.21 4.17
CA PHE A 274 -14.98 6.99 4.78
C PHE A 274 -16.10 7.21 3.75
N HIS A 275 -16.82 6.14 3.44
CA HIS A 275 -17.89 6.13 2.46
C HIS A 275 -19.29 6.29 3.09
N ASP A 276 -19.41 6.10 4.42
CA ASP A 276 -20.68 6.12 5.16
C ASP A 276 -20.53 6.69 6.59
N LEU A 277 -21.62 6.65 7.36
CA LEU A 277 -21.68 7.11 8.75
C LEU A 277 -21.54 5.98 9.80
N ASN A 278 -21.13 4.78 9.41
CA ASN A 278 -21.06 3.63 10.32
C ASN A 278 -19.80 3.63 11.19
N THR A 279 -18.90 4.60 11.01
CA THR A 279 -17.71 4.78 11.83
C THR A 279 -17.85 5.96 12.80
N THR A 280 -17.12 5.92 13.93
CA THR A 280 -17.08 7.04 14.88
C THR A 280 -16.56 8.32 14.22
N ILE A 281 -15.49 8.21 13.42
CA ILE A 281 -14.90 9.35 12.72
C ILE A 281 -15.84 9.89 11.65
N GLY A 282 -16.49 9.03 10.86
CA GLY A 282 -17.48 9.45 9.87
C GLY A 282 -18.61 10.29 10.48
N ARG A 283 -19.13 9.87 11.64
CA ARG A 283 -20.14 10.65 12.38
C ARG A 283 -19.62 11.98 12.90
N GLN A 284 -18.41 12.03 13.46
CA GLN A 284 -17.78 13.27 13.92
C GLN A 284 -17.59 14.27 12.76
N ILE A 285 -17.20 13.79 11.59
CA ILE A 285 -17.06 14.61 10.38
C ILE A 285 -18.43 15.13 9.92
N TYR A 286 -19.44 14.26 9.91
CA TYR A 286 -20.81 14.68 9.60
C TYR A 286 -21.33 15.75 10.56
N ASP A 287 -21.17 15.56 11.87
CA ASP A 287 -21.60 16.52 12.88
C ASP A 287 -20.90 17.88 12.74
N LYS A 288 -19.64 17.88 12.30
CA LYS A 288 -18.82 19.10 12.18
C LYS A 288 -18.95 19.80 10.83
N PHE A 289 -19.04 19.04 9.75
CA PHE A 289 -18.95 19.55 8.36
C PHE A 289 -20.18 19.27 7.51
N GLY A 290 -21.12 18.44 7.97
CA GLY A 290 -22.37 18.12 7.26
C GLY A 290 -22.19 17.22 6.04
N ILE A 291 -21.06 16.49 5.93
CA ILE A 291 -20.79 15.56 4.84
C ILE A 291 -20.90 14.12 5.32
N ASP A 292 -21.55 13.28 4.55
CA ASP A 292 -21.87 11.88 4.88
C ASP A 292 -20.88 10.87 4.29
N CYS A 293 -20.05 11.29 3.37
CA CYS A 293 -18.93 10.53 2.80
C CYS A 293 -17.79 11.47 2.41
N MET A 294 -16.56 10.97 2.35
CA MET A 294 -15.38 11.77 2.01
C MET A 294 -14.81 11.40 0.64
N GLU A 295 -13.78 10.58 0.59
CA GLU A 295 -13.03 10.28 -0.64
C GLU A 295 -13.81 9.44 -1.66
N VAL A 296 -14.83 8.72 -1.23
CA VAL A 296 -15.68 7.87 -2.09
C VAL A 296 -17.10 7.83 -1.57
N THR A 297 -18.09 7.75 -2.47
CA THR A 297 -19.49 7.54 -2.11
C THR A 297 -19.77 6.06 -1.81
N ASP A 298 -20.75 5.79 -0.93
CA ASP A 298 -21.19 4.44 -0.58
C ASP A 298 -21.65 3.63 -1.80
N GLU A 299 -22.32 4.27 -2.74
CA GLU A 299 -22.77 3.64 -4.00
C GLU A 299 -21.58 3.11 -4.85
N VAL A 300 -20.43 3.77 -4.84
CA VAL A 300 -19.23 3.28 -5.52
C VAL A 300 -18.54 2.21 -4.70
N PHE A 301 -18.39 2.44 -3.40
CA PHE A 301 -17.70 1.52 -2.51
C PHE A 301 -18.36 0.15 -2.45
N GLU A 302 -19.68 0.08 -2.34
CA GLU A 302 -20.48 -1.15 -2.33
C GLU A 302 -20.90 -1.59 -3.75
N GLY A 303 -20.54 -0.83 -4.77
CA GLY A 303 -20.93 -1.08 -6.15
C GLY A 303 -20.18 -2.22 -6.83
N PRO A 304 -20.69 -2.72 -7.97
CA PRO A 304 -20.13 -3.90 -8.65
C PRO A 304 -18.75 -3.66 -9.30
N GLN A 305 -18.31 -2.43 -9.40
CA GLN A 305 -16.96 -2.08 -9.90
C GLN A 305 -15.92 -2.04 -8.78
N SER A 306 -16.34 -2.06 -7.53
CA SER A 306 -15.45 -2.09 -6.37
C SER A 306 -14.84 -3.49 -6.18
N ILE A 307 -13.51 -3.54 -6.06
CA ILE A 307 -12.74 -4.76 -5.81
C ILE A 307 -11.82 -4.62 -4.60
N VAL A 308 -12.20 -3.72 -3.68
CA VAL A 308 -11.41 -3.38 -2.48
C VAL A 308 -11.19 -4.56 -1.53
N PHE A 309 -12.11 -5.52 -1.49
CA PHE A 309 -11.97 -6.69 -0.61
C PHE A 309 -11.08 -7.77 -1.24
N ASP A 310 -11.07 -7.90 -2.57
CA ASP A 310 -10.09 -8.74 -3.28
C ASP A 310 -8.67 -8.19 -3.07
N GLU A 311 -8.52 -6.86 -3.14
CA GLU A 311 -7.30 -6.14 -2.85
C GLU A 311 -6.83 -6.37 -1.40
N ALA A 312 -7.74 -6.25 -0.43
CA ALA A 312 -7.44 -6.49 0.98
C ALA A 312 -7.03 -7.95 1.25
N GLU A 313 -7.66 -8.94 0.61
CA GLU A 313 -7.25 -10.35 0.68
C GLU A 313 -5.84 -10.54 0.12
N ASN A 314 -5.54 -9.91 -1.01
CA ASN A 314 -4.26 -10.04 -1.70
C ASN A 314 -3.07 -9.51 -0.88
N ARG A 315 -3.29 -8.63 0.11
CA ARG A 315 -2.27 -8.21 1.08
C ARG A 315 -1.59 -9.39 1.75
N MET A 316 -2.38 -10.36 2.21
CA MET A 316 -1.85 -11.55 2.88
C MET A 316 -1.01 -12.41 1.90
N HIS A 317 -1.43 -12.54 0.65
CA HIS A 317 -0.76 -13.39 -0.33
C HIS A 317 0.56 -12.78 -0.82
N THR A 318 0.59 -11.48 -1.05
CA THR A 318 1.80 -10.78 -1.49
C THR A 318 2.82 -10.62 -0.37
N ILE A 319 2.40 -10.33 0.85
CA ILE A 319 3.25 -10.34 2.05
C ILE A 319 3.86 -11.73 2.25
N LYS A 320 3.06 -12.79 2.10
CA LYS A 320 3.56 -14.17 2.16
C LYS A 320 4.66 -14.44 1.14
N ALA A 321 4.48 -13.98 -0.11
CA ALA A 321 5.47 -14.12 -1.16
C ALA A 321 6.77 -13.36 -0.86
N VAL A 322 6.67 -12.14 -0.33
CA VAL A 322 7.84 -11.36 0.09
C VAL A 322 8.61 -12.10 1.17
N MET A 323 7.96 -12.56 2.24
CA MET A 323 8.61 -13.33 3.30
C MET A 323 9.20 -14.63 2.78
N ALA A 324 8.46 -15.37 1.94
CA ALA A 324 8.92 -16.63 1.35
C ALA A 324 10.17 -16.48 0.46
N ALA A 325 10.29 -15.35 -0.23
CA ALA A 325 11.40 -15.10 -1.14
C ALA A 325 12.65 -14.54 -0.44
N THR A 326 12.49 -13.88 0.71
CA THR A 326 13.58 -13.13 1.37
C THR A 326 14.19 -13.85 2.57
N LEU A 327 13.50 -14.81 3.18
CA LEU A 327 14.01 -15.66 4.27
C LEU A 327 14.67 -16.93 3.72
#